data_e79669f5e7d9babda9cfb13bf86726bf
#
_entry.id   e79669f5e7d9babda9cfb13bf86726bf
#
_cell.length_a   1.000
_cell.length_b   1.000
_cell.length_c   1.000
_cell.angle_alpha   90.00
_cell.angle_beta   90.00
_cell.angle_gamma   90.00
#
_symmetry.space_group_name_H-M   'P 1'
#
loop_
_entity.id
_entity.type
_entity.pdbx_description
1 polymer ?
#
loop_
_entity_poly.entity_id
_entity_poly.type
_entity_poly.pdbx_seq_one_letter_code
_entity_poly.pdbx_strand_id
1 'polypeptide(L)'
;PHIGNYVGAIRPGIAASHDNDKQNFYFLADYHSLAKNEDPDKISQSTLEIAASWLALGLDTGNAVFYRQSDIPEIPELTWILHGVTAKGLMNRAHSYKASVQANTESGSRDPDKGITMALYSYPILMAADILMFKATRVPVGRDQKQHVEMARDIAQRFNHRYGQVLVLPEAEIGESTAVLAGLDGRKMSKSYNNTIPLFAPEKRLRKLIMKVKTNSLEPGQPKDPGDSTLFDIYKAFATTEETAEIEKAYADGIAWGEMKQVLFEYINAQLAPAREEYERLLANPGLVERALCEGAEKARAEAGPYLREIRHAIGIRPLG
;
A
#
# COMPACT_ATOMS: atom_id res chain seq x y z
N PRO A 1 -0.31 -7.24 7.22
CA PRO A 1 -1.48 -6.68 6.50
C PRO A 1 -2.79 -7.26 7.01
N HIS A 2 -3.93 -6.60 6.69
CA HIS A 2 -5.28 -7.07 6.94
C HIS A 2 -6.04 -7.28 5.63
N ILE A 3 -7.20 -7.95 5.66
CA ILE A 3 -7.97 -8.27 4.45
C ILE A 3 -8.37 -7.03 3.63
N GLY A 4 -8.57 -5.88 4.27
CA GLY A 4 -8.82 -4.62 3.56
C GLY A 4 -7.61 -4.14 2.74
N ASN A 5 -6.37 -4.35 3.22
CA ASN A 5 -5.17 -4.07 2.42
C ASN A 5 -5.06 -5.05 1.24
N TYR A 6 -5.43 -6.31 1.46
CA TYR A 6 -5.43 -7.32 0.41
C TYR A 6 -6.34 -6.95 -0.73
N VAL A 7 -7.61 -6.69 -0.44
CA VAL A 7 -8.61 -6.36 -1.47
C VAL A 7 -8.30 -5.03 -2.16
N GLY A 8 -7.91 -4.01 -1.39
CA GLY A 8 -7.75 -2.65 -1.90
C GLY A 8 -6.44 -2.38 -2.64
N ALA A 9 -5.37 -3.15 -2.37
CA ALA A 9 -4.06 -2.85 -2.93
C ALA A 9 -3.28 -4.11 -3.37
N ILE A 10 -3.18 -5.14 -2.49
CA ILE A 10 -2.27 -6.26 -2.75
C ILE A 10 -2.78 -7.12 -3.90
N ARG A 11 -4.05 -7.53 -3.87
CA ARG A 11 -4.65 -8.36 -4.92
C ARG A 11 -4.62 -7.69 -6.31
N PRO A 12 -5.02 -6.41 -6.47
CA PRO A 12 -4.85 -5.70 -7.74
C PRO A 12 -3.40 -5.60 -8.20
N GLY A 13 -2.47 -5.36 -7.27
CA GLY A 13 -1.04 -5.33 -7.58
C GLY A 13 -0.51 -6.67 -8.06
N ILE A 14 -0.90 -7.78 -7.40
CA ILE A 14 -0.53 -9.13 -7.83
C ILE A 14 -1.12 -9.44 -9.20
N ALA A 15 -2.40 -9.14 -9.45
CA ALA A 15 -3.00 -9.32 -10.76
C ALA A 15 -2.24 -8.54 -11.86
N ALA A 16 -1.85 -7.30 -11.57
CA ALA A 16 -1.06 -6.49 -12.49
C ALA A 16 0.36 -7.05 -12.71
N SER A 17 0.95 -7.74 -11.73
CA SER A 17 2.28 -8.34 -11.88
C SER A 17 2.35 -9.44 -12.96
N HIS A 18 1.21 -10.06 -13.29
CA HIS A 18 1.08 -11.06 -14.34
C HIS A 18 0.79 -10.47 -15.73
N ASP A 19 0.67 -9.14 -15.85
CA ASP A 19 0.45 -8.44 -17.13
C ASP A 19 1.81 -8.21 -17.81
N ASN A 20 2.10 -9.02 -18.84
CA ASN A 20 3.36 -8.96 -19.58
C ASN A 20 3.52 -7.69 -20.45
N ASP A 21 2.44 -6.93 -20.65
CA ASP A 21 2.48 -5.69 -21.44
C ASP A 21 2.91 -4.48 -20.58
N LYS A 22 3.11 -4.69 -19.28
CA LYS A 22 3.51 -3.65 -18.33
C LYS A 22 4.75 -4.05 -17.55
N GLN A 23 5.64 -3.09 -17.36
CA GLN A 23 6.72 -3.20 -16.39
C GLN A 23 6.25 -2.63 -15.05
N ASN A 24 6.11 -3.49 -14.06
CA ASN A 24 5.61 -3.12 -12.74
C ASN A 24 6.74 -3.10 -11.71
N PHE A 25 6.79 -2.03 -10.92
CA PHE A 25 7.73 -1.85 -9.81
C PHE A 25 6.96 -1.82 -8.50
N TYR A 26 7.30 -2.72 -7.59
CA TYR A 26 6.75 -2.78 -6.23
C TYR A 26 7.90 -2.72 -5.23
N PHE A 27 7.76 -1.93 -4.20
CA PHE A 27 8.82 -1.79 -3.22
C PHE A 27 8.30 -1.72 -1.79
N LEU A 28 9.17 -2.13 -0.87
CA LEU A 28 8.97 -2.00 0.56
C LEU A 28 9.53 -0.65 0.99
N ALA A 29 8.67 0.22 1.47
CA ALA A 29 8.99 1.62 1.79
C ALA A 29 9.59 1.76 3.19
N ASP A 30 10.75 1.14 3.42
CA ASP A 30 11.41 1.09 4.72
C ASP A 30 11.96 2.47 5.15
N TYR A 31 12.54 3.27 4.25
CA TYR A 31 12.91 4.65 4.57
C TYR A 31 11.71 5.53 4.94
N HIS A 32 10.57 5.36 4.27
CA HIS A 32 9.35 6.08 4.63
C HIS A 32 8.86 5.74 6.04
N SER A 33 9.16 4.55 6.55
CA SER A 33 8.77 4.14 7.89
C SER A 33 9.43 5.00 8.98
N LEU A 34 10.61 5.55 8.71
CA LEU A 34 11.37 6.42 9.64
C LEU A 34 10.60 7.71 10.00
N ALA A 35 9.66 8.12 9.17
CA ALA A 35 8.83 9.29 9.48
C ALA A 35 7.88 9.07 10.67
N LYS A 36 7.62 7.81 11.06
CA LYS A 36 6.63 7.45 12.09
C LYS A 36 7.09 6.35 13.05
N ASN A 37 8.12 5.58 12.70
CA ASN A 37 8.61 4.45 13.48
C ASN A 37 10.03 4.72 13.96
N GLU A 38 10.22 4.59 15.27
CA GLU A 38 11.53 4.72 15.93
C GLU A 38 12.08 3.36 16.41
N ASP A 39 11.28 2.29 16.28
CA ASP A 39 11.63 0.95 16.74
C ASP A 39 12.22 0.13 15.58
N PRO A 40 13.55 -0.14 15.56
CA PRO A 40 14.21 -0.84 14.47
C PRO A 40 13.72 -2.28 14.31
N ASP A 41 13.36 -2.95 15.39
CA ASP A 41 12.88 -4.34 15.32
C ASP A 41 11.52 -4.41 14.62
N LYS A 42 10.65 -3.43 14.88
CA LYS A 42 9.37 -3.33 14.16
C LYS A 42 9.54 -3.03 12.68
N ILE A 43 10.51 -2.21 12.31
CA ILE A 43 10.79 -1.92 10.90
C ILE A 43 11.24 -3.20 10.21
N SER A 44 12.22 -3.90 10.76
CA SER A 44 12.75 -5.15 10.22
C SER A 44 11.67 -6.22 10.11
N GLN A 45 10.91 -6.45 11.18
CA GLN A 45 9.84 -7.44 11.21
C GLN A 45 8.73 -7.11 10.20
N SER A 46 8.31 -5.84 10.13
CA SER A 46 7.27 -5.42 9.18
C SER A 46 7.72 -5.57 7.73
N THR A 47 8.99 -5.29 7.43
CA THR A 47 9.57 -5.48 6.09
C THR A 47 9.47 -6.94 5.67
N LEU A 48 9.90 -7.87 6.55
CA LEU A 48 9.82 -9.31 6.31
C LEU A 48 8.35 -9.76 6.11
N GLU A 49 7.45 -9.37 7.02
CA GLU A 49 6.05 -9.78 6.96
C GLU A 49 5.32 -9.25 5.71
N ILE A 50 5.58 -8.01 5.29
CA ILE A 50 4.98 -7.45 4.08
C ILE A 50 5.54 -8.15 2.84
N ALA A 51 6.87 -8.35 2.76
CA ALA A 51 7.47 -9.06 1.64
C ALA A 51 6.95 -10.48 1.51
N ALA A 52 6.97 -11.24 2.61
CA ALA A 52 6.45 -12.59 2.65
C ALA A 52 4.96 -12.65 2.25
N SER A 53 4.16 -11.61 2.61
CA SER A 53 2.75 -11.54 2.23
C SER A 53 2.55 -11.42 0.72
N TRP A 54 3.31 -10.56 0.05
CA TRP A 54 3.21 -10.39 -1.39
C TRP A 54 3.66 -11.64 -2.15
N LEU A 55 4.76 -12.24 -1.73
CA LEU A 55 5.28 -13.48 -2.31
C LEU A 55 4.31 -14.65 -2.12
N ALA A 56 3.79 -14.83 -0.90
CA ALA A 56 2.84 -15.90 -0.58
C ALA A 56 1.52 -15.80 -1.35
N LEU A 57 1.11 -14.60 -1.70
CA LEU A 57 -0.09 -14.33 -2.49
C LEU A 57 0.14 -14.46 -4.01
N GLY A 58 1.35 -14.81 -4.43
CA GLY A 58 1.65 -15.11 -5.82
C GLY A 58 2.12 -13.91 -6.67
N LEU A 59 2.82 -12.93 -6.07
CA LEU A 59 3.47 -11.89 -6.83
C LEU A 59 4.44 -12.50 -7.86
N ASP A 60 4.27 -12.16 -9.13
CA ASP A 60 5.16 -12.61 -10.20
C ASP A 60 6.47 -11.79 -10.22
N THR A 61 7.47 -12.25 -9.48
CA THR A 61 8.80 -11.63 -9.45
C THR A 61 9.62 -11.88 -10.72
N GLY A 62 9.16 -12.74 -11.61
CA GLY A 62 9.75 -12.92 -12.95
C GLY A 62 9.47 -11.71 -13.83
N ASN A 63 8.22 -11.26 -13.84
CA ASN A 63 7.72 -10.16 -14.67
C ASN A 63 7.76 -8.80 -13.95
N ALA A 64 7.50 -8.76 -12.64
CA ALA A 64 7.56 -7.53 -11.85
C ALA A 64 8.91 -7.37 -11.13
N VAL A 65 9.29 -6.12 -10.88
CA VAL A 65 10.46 -5.75 -10.07
C VAL A 65 10.00 -5.51 -8.63
N PHE A 66 10.42 -6.37 -7.72
CA PHE A 66 10.04 -6.32 -6.30
C PHE A 66 11.27 -6.17 -5.41
N TYR A 67 11.40 -5.06 -4.70
CA TYR A 67 12.62 -4.71 -3.97
C TYR A 67 12.33 -3.96 -2.67
N ARG A 68 13.35 -3.79 -1.86
CA ARG A 68 13.36 -2.96 -0.67
C ARG A 68 13.95 -1.58 -1.05
N GLN A 69 13.29 -0.50 -0.69
CA GLN A 69 13.67 0.87 -1.05
C GLN A 69 15.14 1.16 -0.68
N SER A 70 15.57 0.73 0.50
CA SER A 70 16.94 0.93 0.98
C SER A 70 18.02 0.19 0.20
N ASP A 71 17.66 -0.78 -0.64
CA ASP A 71 18.60 -1.49 -1.51
C ASP A 71 18.93 -0.69 -2.80
N ILE A 72 18.26 0.44 -3.01
CA ILE A 72 18.43 1.30 -4.18
C ILE A 72 19.04 2.65 -3.76
N PRO A 73 20.38 2.73 -3.64
CA PRO A 73 21.05 3.96 -3.21
C PRO A 73 20.84 5.14 -4.16
N GLU A 74 20.43 4.89 -5.37
CA GLU A 74 20.06 5.90 -6.36
C GLU A 74 18.85 6.74 -5.93
N ILE A 75 17.91 6.16 -5.16
CA ILE A 75 16.68 6.86 -4.70
C ILE A 75 17.01 7.98 -3.69
N PRO A 76 17.76 7.76 -2.60
CA PRO A 76 18.18 8.83 -1.71
C PRO A 76 18.97 9.93 -2.42
N GLU A 77 19.81 9.58 -3.39
CA GLU A 77 20.53 10.58 -4.16
C GLU A 77 19.61 11.43 -5.03
N LEU A 78 18.68 10.80 -5.76
CA LEU A 78 17.67 11.54 -6.51
C LEU A 78 16.83 12.42 -5.57
N THR A 79 16.48 11.92 -4.40
CA THR A 79 15.75 12.69 -3.39
C THR A 79 16.50 13.98 -3.05
N TRP A 80 17.81 13.92 -2.84
CA TRP A 80 18.63 15.11 -2.59
C TRP A 80 18.63 16.08 -3.79
N ILE A 81 18.77 15.57 -4.99
CA ILE A 81 18.71 16.37 -6.23
C ILE A 81 17.36 17.07 -6.35
N LEU A 82 16.27 16.38 -6.08
CA LEU A 82 14.91 16.94 -6.15
C LEU A 82 14.65 18.01 -5.07
N HIS A 83 15.30 17.94 -3.90
CA HIS A 83 15.24 19.03 -2.91
C HIS A 83 15.72 20.35 -3.50
N GLY A 84 16.73 20.32 -4.39
CA GLY A 84 17.27 21.51 -5.04
C GLY A 84 16.29 22.26 -5.98
N VAL A 85 15.22 21.59 -6.40
CA VAL A 85 14.18 22.18 -7.26
C VAL A 85 12.82 22.28 -6.59
N THR A 86 12.64 21.72 -5.40
CA THR A 86 11.36 21.71 -4.69
C THR A 86 11.19 22.99 -3.86
N ALA A 87 10.14 23.74 -4.15
CA ALA A 87 9.84 24.93 -3.37
C ALA A 87 9.28 24.58 -1.99
N LYS A 88 9.76 25.26 -0.93
CA LYS A 88 9.24 25.09 0.44
C LYS A 88 7.71 25.32 0.50
N GLY A 89 7.18 26.27 -0.27
CA GLY A 89 5.74 26.53 -0.35
C GLY A 89 4.92 25.35 -0.89
N LEU A 90 5.50 24.49 -1.75
CA LEU A 90 4.87 23.24 -2.17
C LEU A 90 4.78 22.27 -0.99
N MET A 91 5.87 22.10 -0.25
CA MET A 91 5.93 21.21 0.91
C MET A 91 4.98 21.65 2.03
N ASN A 92 4.84 22.95 2.28
CA ASN A 92 3.90 23.48 3.27
C ASN A 92 2.43 23.14 2.94
N ARG A 93 2.13 22.73 1.71
CA ARG A 93 0.77 22.33 1.28
C ARG A 93 0.50 20.82 1.43
N ALA A 94 1.52 20.02 1.75
CA ALA A 94 1.36 18.59 1.95
C ALA A 94 0.35 18.30 3.08
N HIS A 95 -0.59 17.38 2.84
CA HIS A 95 -1.67 17.09 3.77
C HIS A 95 -1.15 16.63 5.13
N SER A 96 -0.10 15.79 5.16
CA SER A 96 0.49 15.29 6.41
C SER A 96 1.09 16.39 7.27
N TYR A 97 1.83 17.33 6.64
CA TYR A 97 2.39 18.48 7.34
C TYR A 97 1.28 19.36 7.91
N LYS A 98 0.27 19.72 7.07
CA LYS A 98 -0.88 20.50 7.52
C LYS A 98 -1.63 19.85 8.66
N ALA A 99 -1.87 18.54 8.60
CA ALA A 99 -2.56 17.80 9.65
C ALA A 99 -1.78 17.84 10.97
N SER A 100 -0.45 17.70 10.92
CA SER A 100 0.39 17.79 12.13
C SER A 100 0.42 19.19 12.72
N VAL A 101 0.53 20.24 11.88
CA VAL A 101 0.46 21.63 12.31
C VAL A 101 -0.90 21.95 12.94
N GLN A 102 -1.99 21.48 12.33
CA GLN A 102 -3.34 21.66 12.85
C GLN A 102 -3.50 20.98 14.22
N ALA A 103 -3.07 19.72 14.35
CA ALA A 103 -3.13 19.00 15.63
C ALA A 103 -2.33 19.72 16.73
N ASN A 104 -1.14 20.25 16.43
CA ASN A 104 -0.37 21.07 17.36
C ASN A 104 -1.11 22.33 17.77
N THR A 105 -1.73 23.04 16.84
CA THR A 105 -2.51 24.25 17.09
C THR A 105 -3.74 23.94 17.96
N GLU A 106 -4.48 22.90 17.65
CA GLU A 106 -5.66 22.47 18.40
C GLU A 106 -5.32 22.03 19.83
N SER A 107 -4.11 21.45 20.03
CA SER A 107 -3.60 21.09 21.37
C SER A 107 -3.10 22.28 22.18
N GLY A 108 -3.14 23.51 21.63
CA GLY A 108 -2.66 24.71 22.27
C GLY A 108 -1.13 24.87 22.31
N SER A 109 -0.40 24.13 21.46
CA SER A 109 1.05 24.31 21.33
C SER A 109 1.39 25.71 20.81
N ARG A 110 2.39 26.35 21.44
CA ARG A 110 2.93 27.64 20.97
C ARG A 110 3.78 27.46 19.72
N ASP A 111 4.34 26.29 19.49
CA ASP A 111 5.12 25.93 18.32
C ASP A 111 4.27 25.04 17.41
N PRO A 112 3.86 25.52 16.22
CA PRO A 112 3.07 24.73 15.28
C PRO A 112 3.87 23.55 14.71
N ASP A 113 5.21 23.62 14.69
CA ASP A 113 6.08 22.57 14.17
C ASP A 113 6.57 21.59 15.25
N LYS A 114 6.05 21.68 16.47
CA LYS A 114 6.45 20.81 17.57
C LYS A 114 6.35 19.33 17.19
N GLY A 115 7.48 18.62 17.30
CA GLY A 115 7.57 17.18 17.03
C GLY A 115 7.49 16.81 15.54
N ILE A 116 7.47 17.79 14.64
CA ILE A 116 7.52 17.53 13.19
C ILE A 116 8.98 17.36 12.77
N THR A 117 9.35 16.13 12.42
CA THR A 117 10.70 15.83 11.91
C THR A 117 10.84 16.23 10.45
N MET A 118 12.11 16.40 9.99
CA MET A 118 12.36 16.61 8.56
C MET A 118 11.89 15.43 7.71
N ALA A 119 11.96 14.21 8.22
CA ALA A 119 11.43 13.04 7.53
C ALA A 119 9.91 13.16 7.28
N LEU A 120 9.13 13.58 8.29
CA LEU A 120 7.68 13.82 8.13
C LEU A 120 7.40 15.00 7.17
N TYR A 121 8.22 16.04 7.20
CA TYR A 121 8.06 17.21 6.33
C TYR A 121 8.42 16.93 4.87
N SER A 122 9.53 16.19 4.63
CA SER A 122 10.11 16.03 3.29
C SER A 122 9.83 14.67 2.62
N TYR A 123 9.15 13.72 3.28
CA TYR A 123 8.85 12.43 2.64
C TYR A 123 8.14 12.51 1.28
N PRO A 124 7.35 13.55 0.93
CA PRO A 124 6.80 13.65 -0.41
C PRO A 124 7.85 13.80 -1.50
N ILE A 125 9.05 14.33 -1.16
CA ILE A 125 10.17 14.40 -2.11
C ILE A 125 10.80 13.02 -2.29
N LEU A 126 10.93 12.24 -1.21
CA LEU A 126 11.37 10.85 -1.30
C LEU A 126 10.38 10.01 -2.12
N MET A 127 9.08 10.17 -1.91
CA MET A 127 8.06 9.50 -2.73
C MET A 127 8.12 9.95 -4.20
N ALA A 128 8.40 11.22 -4.47
CA ALA A 128 8.63 11.67 -5.83
C ALA A 128 9.86 10.98 -6.46
N ALA A 129 10.93 10.77 -5.70
CA ALA A 129 12.10 10.04 -6.17
C ALA A 129 11.80 8.56 -6.46
N ASP A 130 11.01 7.88 -5.61
CA ASP A 130 10.57 6.50 -5.84
C ASP A 130 9.83 6.37 -7.19
N ILE A 131 8.97 7.34 -7.51
CA ILE A 131 8.17 7.36 -8.73
C ILE A 131 9.03 7.72 -9.96
N LEU A 132 9.81 8.78 -9.84
CA LEU A 132 10.53 9.38 -10.96
C LEU A 132 11.77 8.57 -11.37
N MET A 133 12.41 7.85 -10.44
CA MET A 133 13.60 7.03 -10.70
C MET A 133 13.35 5.98 -11.77
N PHE A 134 12.16 5.41 -11.82
CA PHE A 134 11.79 4.34 -12.75
C PHE A 134 10.94 4.83 -13.93
N LYS A 135 10.93 6.15 -14.20
CA LYS A 135 10.17 6.74 -15.33
C LYS A 135 8.70 6.33 -15.31
N ALA A 136 8.12 6.15 -14.10
CA ALA A 136 6.75 5.70 -13.97
C ALA A 136 5.78 6.66 -14.67
N THR A 137 4.97 6.11 -15.59
CA THR A 137 3.95 6.87 -16.30
C THR A 137 2.62 6.86 -15.56
N ARG A 138 2.32 5.74 -14.87
CA ARG A 138 1.09 5.54 -14.08
C ARG A 138 1.43 5.09 -12.69
N VAL A 139 0.78 5.67 -11.71
CA VAL A 139 0.97 5.35 -10.29
C VAL A 139 -0.39 5.00 -9.70
N PRO A 140 -0.69 3.70 -9.53
CA PRO A 140 -1.93 3.27 -8.88
C PRO A 140 -1.92 3.68 -7.40
N VAL A 141 -2.85 4.53 -7.00
CA VAL A 141 -2.93 5.06 -5.64
C VAL A 141 -4.37 5.20 -5.15
N GLY A 142 -4.55 5.14 -3.83
CA GLY A 142 -5.80 5.58 -3.20
C GLY A 142 -6.01 7.09 -3.37
N ARG A 143 -7.25 7.55 -3.24
CA ARG A 143 -7.61 8.97 -3.37
C ARG A 143 -6.84 9.89 -2.42
N ASP A 144 -6.49 9.39 -1.24
CA ASP A 144 -5.71 10.10 -0.22
C ASP A 144 -4.25 10.33 -0.63
N GLN A 145 -3.72 9.53 -1.56
CA GLN A 145 -2.34 9.64 -2.07
C GLN A 145 -2.24 10.45 -3.38
N LYS A 146 -3.38 10.81 -4.00
CA LYS A 146 -3.39 11.56 -5.27
C LYS A 146 -2.53 12.82 -5.20
N GLN A 147 -2.63 13.58 -4.10
CA GLN A 147 -1.85 14.80 -3.92
C GLN A 147 -0.35 14.57 -4.01
N HIS A 148 0.16 13.44 -3.50
CA HIS A 148 1.60 13.15 -3.54
C HIS A 148 2.09 12.88 -4.97
N VAL A 149 1.27 12.21 -5.80
CA VAL A 149 1.61 12.01 -7.22
C VAL A 149 1.56 13.33 -7.98
N GLU A 150 0.59 14.20 -7.68
CA GLU A 150 0.55 15.56 -8.24
C GLU A 150 1.78 16.40 -7.82
N MET A 151 2.21 16.28 -6.57
CA MET A 151 3.45 16.93 -6.09
C MET A 151 4.69 16.38 -6.82
N ALA A 152 4.78 15.07 -7.04
CA ALA A 152 5.86 14.46 -7.83
C ALA A 152 5.88 15.01 -9.27
N ARG A 153 4.71 15.16 -9.88
CA ARG A 153 4.55 15.78 -11.19
C ARG A 153 5.01 17.25 -11.23
N ASP A 154 4.61 18.04 -10.24
CA ASP A 154 5.05 19.47 -10.12
C ASP A 154 6.56 19.57 -9.96
N ILE A 155 7.17 18.69 -9.15
CA ILE A 155 8.63 18.64 -8.95
C ILE A 155 9.34 18.27 -10.26
N ALA A 156 8.84 17.26 -10.97
CA ALA A 156 9.39 16.84 -12.25
C ALA A 156 9.28 17.93 -13.32
N GLN A 157 8.15 18.62 -13.42
CA GLN A 157 7.97 19.77 -14.34
C GLN A 157 8.98 20.88 -14.04
N ARG A 158 9.19 21.19 -12.76
CA ARG A 158 10.13 22.22 -12.34
C ARG A 158 11.57 21.84 -12.62
N PHE A 159 11.92 20.57 -12.42
CA PHE A 159 13.21 20.02 -12.81
C PHE A 159 13.42 20.16 -14.32
N ASN A 160 12.46 19.68 -15.11
CA ASN A 160 12.53 19.70 -16.58
C ASN A 160 12.61 21.14 -17.14
N HIS A 161 11.89 22.08 -16.54
CA HIS A 161 11.99 23.49 -16.93
C HIS A 161 13.40 24.05 -16.71
N ARG A 162 14.09 23.59 -15.67
CA ARG A 162 15.42 24.13 -15.30
C ARG A 162 16.57 23.45 -16.01
N TYR A 163 16.46 22.14 -16.25
CA TYR A 163 17.57 21.29 -16.68
C TYR A 163 17.33 20.55 -18.02
N GLY A 164 16.20 20.76 -18.66
CA GLY A 164 15.81 20.05 -19.87
C GLY A 164 14.86 18.89 -19.59
N GLN A 165 14.24 18.34 -20.64
CA GLN A 165 13.24 17.28 -20.56
C GLN A 165 13.90 15.93 -20.24
N VAL A 166 14.12 15.68 -18.96
CA VAL A 166 14.79 14.45 -18.47
C VAL A 166 13.79 13.57 -17.71
N LEU A 167 13.00 14.15 -16.80
CA LEU A 167 12.08 13.39 -15.96
C LEU A 167 10.74 13.15 -16.67
N VAL A 168 10.24 11.91 -16.58
CA VAL A 168 8.91 11.54 -17.06
C VAL A 168 7.86 12.03 -16.06
N LEU A 169 6.75 12.62 -16.57
CA LEU A 169 5.69 13.15 -15.73
C LEU A 169 4.70 12.04 -15.36
N PRO A 170 4.58 11.67 -14.08
CA PRO A 170 3.67 10.61 -13.65
C PRO A 170 2.21 11.07 -13.64
N GLU A 171 1.28 10.10 -13.77
CA GLU A 171 -0.15 10.31 -13.59
C GLU A 171 -0.68 9.38 -12.50
N ALA A 172 -1.53 9.93 -11.62
CA ALA A 172 -2.21 9.12 -10.61
C ALA A 172 -3.33 8.31 -11.27
N GLU A 173 -3.30 7.00 -11.06
CA GLU A 173 -4.36 6.09 -11.47
C GLU A 173 -5.18 5.71 -10.23
N ILE A 174 -6.41 6.22 -10.16
CA ILE A 174 -7.31 5.93 -9.04
C ILE A 174 -8.21 4.78 -9.47
N GLY A 175 -7.93 3.59 -8.94
CA GLY A 175 -8.74 2.40 -9.21
C GLY A 175 -10.18 2.57 -8.71
N GLU A 176 -11.15 2.13 -9.52
CA GLU A 176 -12.57 2.07 -9.11
C GLU A 176 -12.78 1.12 -7.91
N SER A 177 -11.89 0.14 -7.73
CA SER A 177 -11.97 -0.90 -6.73
C SER A 177 -11.30 -0.58 -5.39
N THR A 178 -11.08 0.69 -5.04
CA THR A 178 -10.70 1.04 -3.66
C THR A 178 -11.90 0.85 -2.73
N ALA A 179 -12.50 -0.35 -2.76
CA ALA A 179 -13.51 -0.76 -1.81
C ALA A 179 -12.88 -0.70 -0.42
N VAL A 180 -13.25 0.31 0.32
CA VAL A 180 -12.87 0.45 1.72
C VAL A 180 -13.68 -0.57 2.50
N LEU A 181 -13.09 -1.72 2.83
CA LEU A 181 -13.78 -2.71 3.64
C LEU A 181 -14.07 -2.16 5.04
N ALA A 182 -15.29 -2.43 5.51
CA ALA A 182 -15.64 -2.23 6.89
C ALA A 182 -14.94 -3.25 7.80
N GLY A 183 -14.55 -2.83 9.00
CA GLY A 183 -13.98 -3.69 10.02
C GLY A 183 -15.05 -4.34 10.90
N LEU A 184 -14.60 -4.96 12.00
CA LEU A 184 -15.47 -5.71 12.92
C LEU A 184 -16.64 -4.88 13.48
N ASP A 185 -16.48 -3.57 13.56
CA ASP A 185 -17.42 -2.60 14.14
C ASP A 185 -18.25 -1.83 13.10
N GLY A 186 -18.12 -2.16 11.82
CA GLY A 186 -18.79 -1.50 10.70
C GLY A 186 -18.12 -0.22 10.19
N ARG A 187 -17.12 0.32 10.90
CA ARG A 187 -16.30 1.45 10.41
C ARG A 187 -15.20 0.96 9.47
N LYS A 188 -14.60 1.85 8.69
CA LYS A 188 -13.42 1.54 7.86
C LYS A 188 -12.42 0.67 8.63
N MET A 189 -12.01 -0.45 8.03
CA MET A 189 -11.01 -1.34 8.60
C MET A 189 -9.66 -0.63 8.75
N SER A 190 -9.19 -0.50 9.99
CA SER A 190 -7.93 0.19 10.31
C SER A 190 -7.31 -0.35 11.59
N LYS A 191 -5.98 -0.46 11.61
CA LYS A 191 -5.24 -0.82 12.83
C LYS A 191 -5.48 0.17 13.97
N SER A 192 -5.64 1.47 13.68
CA SER A 192 -5.91 2.51 14.69
C SER A 192 -7.27 2.36 15.36
N TYR A 193 -8.24 1.70 14.71
CA TYR A 193 -9.54 1.39 15.31
C TYR A 193 -9.61 0.01 15.98
N ASN A 194 -8.53 -0.76 15.91
CA ASN A 194 -8.47 -2.14 16.43
C ASN A 194 -9.62 -3.03 15.91
N ASN A 195 -10.09 -2.80 14.69
CA ASN A 195 -11.22 -3.46 14.05
C ASN A 195 -10.83 -4.32 12.83
N THR A 196 -9.54 -4.67 12.71
CA THR A 196 -9.00 -5.37 11.55
C THR A 196 -9.16 -6.89 11.66
N ILE A 197 -9.27 -7.54 10.50
CA ILE A 197 -9.09 -8.98 10.32
C ILE A 197 -7.71 -9.18 9.66
N PRO A 198 -6.70 -9.71 10.39
CA PRO A 198 -5.38 -9.97 9.83
C PRO A 198 -5.46 -10.95 8.66
N LEU A 199 -4.71 -10.68 7.60
CA LEU A 199 -4.78 -11.44 6.34
C LEU A 199 -4.45 -12.93 6.54
N PHE A 200 -3.39 -13.21 7.27
CA PHE A 200 -2.94 -14.59 7.56
C PHE A 200 -3.21 -14.99 9.02
N ALA A 201 -4.37 -14.56 9.56
CA ALA A 201 -4.79 -15.03 10.87
C ALA A 201 -4.93 -16.57 10.85
N PRO A 202 -4.42 -17.29 11.87
CA PRO A 202 -4.69 -18.71 12.02
C PRO A 202 -6.20 -18.98 11.98
N GLU A 203 -6.60 -20.12 11.42
CA GLU A 203 -8.00 -20.49 11.18
C GLU A 203 -8.92 -20.21 12.39
N LYS A 204 -8.54 -20.70 13.57
CA LYS A 204 -9.31 -20.50 14.82
C LYS A 204 -9.49 -19.01 15.16
N ARG A 205 -8.45 -18.20 14.91
CA ARG A 205 -8.50 -16.75 15.14
C ARG A 205 -9.35 -16.05 14.10
N LEU A 206 -9.22 -16.42 12.82
CA LEU A 206 -10.05 -15.90 11.73
C LEU A 206 -11.54 -16.12 12.03
N ARG A 207 -11.91 -17.37 12.38
CA ARG A 207 -13.28 -17.71 12.77
C ARG A 207 -13.77 -16.85 13.94
N LYS A 208 -12.97 -16.72 15.01
CA LYS A 208 -13.33 -15.90 16.17
C LYS A 208 -13.54 -14.44 15.82
N LEU A 209 -12.75 -13.88 14.89
CA LEU A 209 -12.90 -12.48 14.43
C LEU A 209 -14.17 -12.32 13.59
N ILE A 210 -14.43 -13.20 12.63
CA ILE A 210 -15.63 -13.13 11.79
C ILE A 210 -16.91 -13.26 12.64
N MET A 211 -16.91 -14.15 13.65
CA MET A 211 -18.05 -14.28 14.57
C MET A 211 -18.33 -12.99 15.37
N LYS A 212 -17.34 -12.08 15.52
CA LYS A 212 -17.48 -10.78 16.20
C LYS A 212 -17.96 -9.65 15.30
N VAL A 213 -18.04 -9.85 13.97
CA VAL A 213 -18.55 -8.81 13.07
C VAL A 213 -19.94 -8.40 13.51
N LYS A 214 -20.14 -7.08 13.65
CA LYS A 214 -21.40 -6.51 14.10
C LYS A 214 -22.52 -6.77 13.07
N THR A 215 -23.68 -7.20 13.57
CA THR A 215 -24.91 -7.40 12.81
C THR A 215 -26.08 -6.69 13.48
N ASN A 216 -27.17 -6.50 12.77
CA ASN A 216 -28.43 -6.00 13.36
C ASN A 216 -29.17 -7.14 14.11
N SER A 217 -30.35 -6.85 14.63
CA SER A 217 -31.17 -7.74 15.45
C SER A 217 -32.24 -8.51 14.68
N LEU A 218 -32.16 -8.56 13.32
CA LEU A 218 -33.13 -9.32 12.54
C LEU A 218 -33.02 -10.83 12.80
N GLU A 219 -34.15 -11.45 13.04
CA GLU A 219 -34.25 -12.88 13.33
C GLU A 219 -34.04 -13.76 12.09
N PRO A 220 -33.75 -15.05 12.25
CA PRO A 220 -33.77 -16.02 11.17
C PRO A 220 -35.14 -16.03 10.44
N GLY A 221 -35.15 -16.15 9.13
CA GLY A 221 -36.35 -16.11 8.30
C GLY A 221 -36.87 -14.70 7.97
N GLN A 222 -36.33 -13.66 8.59
CA GLN A 222 -36.62 -12.28 8.19
C GLN A 222 -35.68 -11.85 7.06
N PRO A 223 -36.22 -11.34 5.94
CA PRO A 223 -35.38 -10.79 4.86
C PRO A 223 -34.42 -9.72 5.36
N LYS A 224 -33.22 -9.74 4.84
CA LYS A 224 -32.12 -8.84 5.23
C LYS A 224 -31.64 -8.05 4.03
N ASP A 225 -31.27 -6.80 4.26
CA ASP A 225 -30.68 -5.95 3.22
C ASP A 225 -29.17 -6.22 3.11
N PRO A 226 -28.66 -6.73 1.97
CA PRO A 226 -27.23 -6.89 1.74
C PRO A 226 -26.47 -5.56 1.84
N GLY A 227 -27.09 -4.43 1.41
CA GLY A 227 -26.48 -3.10 1.41
C GLY A 227 -26.18 -2.53 2.80
N ASP A 228 -26.81 -3.08 3.85
CA ASP A 228 -26.58 -2.69 5.26
C ASP A 228 -25.80 -3.76 6.05
N SER A 229 -25.02 -4.59 5.37
CA SER A 229 -24.32 -5.72 5.99
C SER A 229 -22.84 -5.73 5.75
N THR A 230 -22.06 -5.49 6.79
CA THR A 230 -20.58 -5.66 6.78
C THR A 230 -20.16 -7.09 6.36
N LEU A 231 -20.93 -8.13 6.73
CA LEU A 231 -20.63 -9.51 6.33
C LEU A 231 -20.75 -9.67 4.82
N PHE A 232 -21.79 -9.08 4.24
CA PHE A 232 -22.02 -9.11 2.80
C PHE A 232 -20.93 -8.34 2.04
N ASP A 233 -20.57 -7.14 2.51
CA ASP A 233 -19.50 -6.35 1.90
C ASP A 233 -18.16 -7.09 1.87
N ILE A 234 -17.82 -7.76 2.98
CA ILE A 234 -16.61 -8.58 3.04
C ILE A 234 -16.72 -9.78 2.10
N TYR A 235 -17.85 -10.50 2.07
CA TYR A 235 -18.05 -11.63 1.18
C TYR A 235 -17.92 -11.22 -0.29
N LYS A 236 -18.65 -10.21 -0.71
CA LYS A 236 -18.64 -9.63 -2.06
C LYS A 236 -17.23 -9.21 -2.52
N ALA A 237 -16.40 -8.73 -1.60
CA ALA A 237 -15.04 -8.32 -1.92
C ALA A 237 -14.12 -9.50 -2.32
N PHE A 238 -14.48 -10.73 -1.96
CA PHE A 238 -13.73 -11.95 -2.28
C PHE A 238 -14.44 -12.80 -3.35
N ALA A 239 -15.74 -12.71 -3.45
CA ALA A 239 -16.60 -13.56 -4.27
C ALA A 239 -16.69 -13.11 -5.73
N THR A 240 -17.05 -14.04 -6.60
CA THR A 240 -17.47 -13.76 -7.98
C THR A 240 -18.84 -13.08 -8.00
N THR A 241 -19.25 -12.61 -9.18
CA THR A 241 -20.60 -12.03 -9.37
C THR A 241 -21.69 -13.06 -9.11
N GLU A 242 -21.49 -14.30 -9.57
CA GLU A 242 -22.43 -15.41 -9.42
C GLU A 242 -22.58 -15.81 -7.94
N GLU A 243 -21.48 -16.00 -7.23
CA GLU A 243 -21.48 -16.31 -5.80
C GLU A 243 -22.09 -15.17 -4.97
N THR A 244 -21.86 -13.92 -5.37
CA THR A 244 -22.49 -12.76 -4.73
C THR A 244 -24.01 -12.81 -4.88
N ALA A 245 -24.53 -13.13 -6.08
CA ALA A 245 -25.96 -13.23 -6.33
C ALA A 245 -26.63 -14.37 -5.53
N GLU A 246 -25.93 -15.48 -5.31
CA GLU A 246 -26.42 -16.57 -4.45
C GLU A 246 -26.60 -16.12 -3.00
N ILE A 247 -25.64 -15.35 -2.46
CA ILE A 247 -25.75 -14.80 -1.11
C ILE A 247 -26.80 -13.69 -1.02
N GLU A 248 -26.98 -12.85 -2.05
CA GLU A 248 -28.10 -11.88 -2.10
C GLU A 248 -29.46 -12.59 -1.97
N LYS A 249 -29.62 -13.72 -2.66
CA LYS A 249 -30.83 -14.54 -2.53
C LYS A 249 -30.97 -15.09 -1.12
N ALA A 250 -29.91 -15.62 -0.52
CA ALA A 250 -29.95 -16.12 0.86
C ALA A 250 -30.35 -15.03 1.86
N TYR A 251 -29.92 -13.78 1.64
CA TYR A 251 -30.34 -12.62 2.43
C TYR A 251 -31.83 -12.33 2.28
N ALA A 252 -32.34 -12.39 1.05
CA ALA A 252 -33.78 -12.21 0.78
C ALA A 252 -34.61 -13.34 1.41
N ASP A 253 -34.10 -14.56 1.42
CA ASP A 253 -34.74 -15.75 2.05
C ASP A 253 -34.58 -15.76 3.59
N GLY A 254 -33.86 -14.78 4.18
CA GLY A 254 -33.78 -14.60 5.63
C GLY A 254 -32.71 -15.43 6.33
N ILE A 255 -31.55 -15.68 5.70
CA ILE A 255 -30.39 -16.39 6.29
C ILE A 255 -30.11 -15.94 7.73
N ALA A 256 -29.84 -16.88 8.63
CA ALA A 256 -29.45 -16.55 10.00
C ALA A 256 -28.07 -15.88 10.06
N TRP A 257 -27.87 -14.87 10.94
CA TRP A 257 -26.57 -14.19 11.06
C TRP A 257 -25.43 -15.14 11.42
N GLY A 258 -25.70 -16.13 12.28
CA GLY A 258 -24.72 -17.16 12.64
C GLY A 258 -24.28 -18.01 11.44
N GLU A 259 -25.23 -18.36 10.59
CA GLU A 259 -24.99 -19.11 9.35
C GLU A 259 -24.20 -18.26 8.34
N MET A 260 -24.59 -17.00 8.11
CA MET A 260 -23.85 -16.11 7.23
C MET A 260 -22.38 -15.89 7.70
N LYS A 261 -22.16 -15.78 9.00
CA LYS A 261 -20.80 -15.71 9.57
C LYS A 261 -20.00 -16.98 9.30
N GLN A 262 -20.65 -18.15 9.38
CA GLN A 262 -20.00 -19.42 9.10
C GLN A 262 -19.65 -19.52 7.61
N VAL A 263 -20.58 -19.18 6.72
CA VAL A 263 -20.35 -19.12 5.25
C VAL A 263 -19.16 -18.19 4.92
N LEU A 264 -19.16 -16.98 5.47
CA LEU A 264 -18.08 -16.02 5.25
C LEU A 264 -16.72 -16.57 5.74
N PHE A 265 -16.70 -17.20 6.92
CA PHE A 265 -15.48 -17.79 7.46
C PHE A 265 -14.94 -18.90 6.56
N GLU A 266 -15.78 -19.84 6.16
CA GLU A 266 -15.38 -20.98 5.33
C GLU A 266 -14.87 -20.48 3.97
N TYR A 267 -15.57 -19.52 3.37
CA TYR A 267 -15.22 -18.96 2.09
C TYR A 267 -13.84 -18.26 2.11
N ILE A 268 -13.61 -17.35 3.05
CA ILE A 268 -12.33 -16.65 3.19
C ILE A 268 -11.22 -17.61 3.57
N ASN A 269 -11.49 -18.54 4.50
CA ASN A 269 -10.48 -19.50 4.94
C ASN A 269 -10.01 -20.41 3.80
N ALA A 270 -10.93 -20.90 2.96
CA ALA A 270 -10.59 -21.71 1.80
C ALA A 270 -9.70 -20.95 0.80
N GLN A 271 -10.01 -19.69 0.54
CA GLN A 271 -9.21 -18.88 -0.39
C GLN A 271 -7.82 -18.53 0.15
N LEU A 272 -7.70 -18.27 1.45
CA LEU A 272 -6.44 -17.79 2.05
C LEU A 272 -5.57 -18.91 2.62
N ALA A 273 -6.08 -20.13 2.81
CA ALA A 273 -5.33 -21.23 3.42
C ALA A 273 -4.02 -21.55 2.67
N PRO A 274 -4.00 -21.72 1.33
CA PRO A 274 -2.75 -22.00 0.62
C PRO A 274 -1.71 -20.89 0.78
N ALA A 275 -2.14 -19.64 0.67
CA ALA A 275 -1.25 -18.49 0.82
C ALA A 275 -0.77 -18.34 2.28
N ARG A 276 -1.57 -18.71 3.26
CA ARG A 276 -1.16 -18.72 4.68
C ARG A 276 -0.05 -19.73 4.93
N GLU A 277 -0.16 -20.95 4.40
CA GLU A 277 0.88 -21.99 4.51
C GLU A 277 2.19 -21.50 3.89
N GLU A 278 2.12 -20.92 2.71
CA GLU A 278 3.30 -20.35 2.05
C GLU A 278 3.89 -19.16 2.82
N TYR A 279 3.04 -18.29 3.37
CA TYR A 279 3.48 -17.18 4.22
C TYR A 279 4.24 -17.69 5.47
N GLU A 280 3.71 -18.69 6.15
CA GLU A 280 4.38 -19.31 7.31
C GLU A 280 5.71 -19.96 6.91
N ARG A 281 5.77 -20.62 5.74
CA ARG A 281 7.01 -21.19 5.19
C ARG A 281 8.06 -20.11 4.92
N LEU A 282 7.66 -18.97 4.35
CA LEU A 282 8.55 -17.85 4.06
C LEU A 282 9.05 -17.19 5.35
N LEU A 283 8.20 -17.00 6.35
CA LEU A 283 8.63 -16.47 7.65
C LEU A 283 9.60 -17.38 8.37
N ALA A 284 9.43 -18.70 8.26
CA ALA A 284 10.37 -19.67 8.81
C ALA A 284 11.71 -19.73 8.04
N ASN A 285 11.75 -19.20 6.81
CA ASN A 285 12.93 -19.19 5.94
C ASN A 285 13.20 -17.80 5.35
N PRO A 286 13.52 -16.79 6.17
CA PRO A 286 13.66 -15.40 5.73
C PRO A 286 14.71 -15.20 4.61
N GLY A 287 15.68 -16.09 4.49
CA GLY A 287 16.66 -16.08 3.38
C GLY A 287 16.03 -16.26 1.99
N LEU A 288 14.84 -16.87 1.89
CA LEU A 288 14.10 -16.94 0.60
C LEU A 288 13.53 -15.57 0.23
N VAL A 289 12.98 -14.87 1.21
CA VAL A 289 12.44 -13.51 1.05
C VAL A 289 13.56 -12.54 0.69
N GLU A 290 14.69 -12.59 1.43
CA GLU A 290 15.86 -11.76 1.16
C GLU A 290 16.39 -11.95 -0.27
N ARG A 291 16.49 -13.18 -0.74
CA ARG A 291 16.92 -13.49 -2.11
C ARG A 291 16.02 -12.86 -3.15
N ALA A 292 14.69 -12.99 -2.99
CA ALA A 292 13.74 -12.38 -3.91
C ALA A 292 13.86 -10.84 -3.96
N LEU A 293 14.09 -10.20 -2.80
CA LEU A 293 14.30 -8.76 -2.71
C LEU A 293 15.62 -8.33 -3.34
N CYS A 294 16.71 -9.07 -3.13
CA CYS A 294 18.02 -8.80 -3.74
C CYS A 294 17.96 -8.92 -5.27
N GLU A 295 17.34 -9.98 -5.81
CA GLU A 295 17.14 -10.15 -7.24
C GLU A 295 16.30 -8.99 -7.84
N GLY A 296 15.27 -8.55 -7.13
CA GLY A 296 14.48 -7.38 -7.49
C GLY A 296 15.30 -6.08 -7.45
N ALA A 297 16.15 -5.92 -6.43
CA ALA A 297 17.03 -4.76 -6.32
C ALA A 297 18.06 -4.71 -7.46
N GLU A 298 18.63 -5.84 -7.87
CA GLU A 298 19.52 -5.91 -9.03
C GLU A 298 18.81 -5.44 -10.31
N LYS A 299 17.56 -5.91 -10.56
CA LYS A 299 16.74 -5.46 -11.70
C LYS A 299 16.46 -3.95 -11.60
N ALA A 300 16.05 -3.47 -10.43
CA ALA A 300 15.76 -2.05 -10.22
C ALA A 300 16.99 -1.17 -10.44
N ARG A 301 18.16 -1.57 -9.94
CA ARG A 301 19.42 -0.81 -10.10
C ARG A 301 19.96 -0.83 -11.53
N ALA A 302 19.66 -1.87 -12.30
CA ALA A 302 19.98 -1.91 -13.71
C ALA A 302 19.29 -0.78 -14.51
N GLU A 303 18.09 -0.36 -14.06
CA GLU A 303 17.36 0.78 -14.63
C GLU A 303 17.79 2.12 -13.97
N ALA A 304 17.85 2.15 -12.64
CA ALA A 304 18.12 3.36 -11.87
C ALA A 304 19.54 3.92 -12.10
N GLY A 305 20.54 3.07 -12.17
CA GLY A 305 21.94 3.51 -12.27
C GLY A 305 22.25 4.30 -13.56
N PRO A 306 21.92 3.81 -14.76
CA PRO A 306 22.08 4.57 -15.99
C PRO A 306 21.27 5.87 -15.98
N TYR A 307 20.04 5.83 -15.48
CA TYR A 307 19.17 7.00 -15.44
C TYR A 307 19.64 8.08 -14.47
N LEU A 308 20.16 7.68 -13.30
CA LEU A 308 20.76 8.65 -12.38
C LEU A 308 21.99 9.33 -12.99
N ARG A 309 22.79 8.61 -13.81
CA ARG A 309 23.92 9.23 -14.54
C ARG A 309 23.43 10.28 -15.55
N GLU A 310 22.32 10.01 -16.25
CA GLU A 310 21.68 10.98 -17.14
C GLU A 310 21.23 12.24 -16.37
N ILE A 311 20.55 12.05 -15.23
CA ILE A 311 20.11 13.13 -14.35
C ILE A 311 21.30 13.95 -13.83
N ARG A 312 22.36 13.28 -13.35
CA ARG A 312 23.59 13.97 -12.92
C ARG A 312 24.20 14.81 -14.04
N HIS A 313 24.25 14.28 -15.26
CA HIS A 313 24.77 15.01 -16.41
C HIS A 313 23.94 16.26 -16.69
N ALA A 314 22.62 16.18 -16.66
CA ALA A 314 21.71 17.30 -16.89
C ALA A 314 21.89 18.43 -15.87
N ILE A 315 22.16 18.10 -14.59
CA ILE A 315 22.39 19.11 -13.54
C ILE A 315 23.83 19.57 -13.44
N GLY A 316 24.74 19.07 -14.31
CA GLY A 316 26.15 19.48 -14.34
C GLY A 316 27.07 18.71 -13.39
N ILE A 317 26.59 17.67 -12.66
CA ILE A 317 27.39 16.77 -11.83
C ILE A 317 27.92 15.65 -12.69
N ARG A 318 29.10 15.84 -13.28
CA ARG A 318 29.72 14.94 -14.25
C ARG A 318 31.24 14.88 -14.07
N PRO A 319 31.92 13.87 -14.58
CA PRO A 319 33.39 13.82 -14.59
C PRO A 319 33.98 15.08 -15.24
N LEU A 320 35.12 15.50 -14.72
CA LEU A 320 35.91 16.61 -15.25
C LEU A 320 36.90 16.04 -16.28
N GLY A 321 36.59 16.08 -17.55
CA GLY A 321 37.44 15.60 -18.62
C GLY A 321 36.79 14.65 -19.56
#